data_570f1588f3603310e1da2ba991523620
#
_entry.id   570f1588f3603310e1da2ba991523620
#
_cell.length_a   1.000
_cell.length_b   1.000
_cell.length_c   1.000
_cell.angle_alpha   90.00
_cell.angle_beta   90.00
_cell.angle_gamma   90.00
#
_symmetry.space_group_name_H-M   'P 1'
#
loop_
_entity.id
_entity.type
_entity.pdbx_description
1 polymer ?
#
loop_
_entity_poly.entity_id
_entity_poly.type
_entity_poly.pdbx_seq_one_letter_code
_entity_poly.pdbx_strand_id
1 'polypeptide(L)' 'MPLTEPVEQALIDAQDDLRSALAFSARAEKPYVSKHIADMLLRIDALMDVSDIFEKILED' A
#
# COMPACT_ATOMS: atom_id res chain seq x y z
N MET A 1 0.54 11.13 -13.14
CA MET A 1 -0.04 10.18 -14.10
C MET A 1 -0.85 9.12 -13.38
N PRO A 2 -2.02 8.74 -13.88
CA PRO A 2 -2.78 7.66 -13.26
C PRO A 2 -2.04 6.34 -13.40
N LEU A 3 -2.19 5.49 -12.41
CA LEU A 3 -1.65 4.15 -12.48
C LEU A 3 -2.41 3.34 -13.54
N THR A 4 -1.70 2.48 -14.25
CA THR A 4 -2.36 1.55 -15.16
C THR A 4 -3.16 0.54 -14.33
N GLU A 5 -4.21 0.00 -14.91
CA GLU A 5 -5.08 -0.94 -14.20
C GLU A 5 -4.35 -2.16 -13.65
N PRO A 6 -3.44 -2.81 -14.41
CA PRO A 6 -2.68 -3.92 -13.83
C PRO A 6 -1.81 -3.54 -12.64
N VAL A 7 -1.19 -2.37 -12.68
CA VAL A 7 -0.37 -1.89 -11.57
C VAL A 7 -1.23 -1.56 -10.36
N GLU A 8 -2.36 -0.89 -10.58
CA GLU A 8 -3.28 -0.58 -9.49
C GLU A 8 -3.79 -1.84 -8.82
N GLN A 9 -4.21 -2.82 -9.61
CA GLN A 9 -4.70 -4.09 -9.04
C GLN A 9 -3.61 -4.83 -8.27
N ALA A 10 -2.39 -4.83 -8.80
CA ALA A 10 -1.27 -5.47 -8.11
C ALA A 10 -0.98 -4.79 -6.77
N LEU A 11 -1.10 -3.47 -6.70
CA LEU A 11 -0.90 -2.73 -5.46
C LEU A 11 -2.01 -3.01 -4.45
N ILE A 12 -3.25 -3.14 -4.90
CA ILE A 12 -4.38 -3.50 -4.03
C ILE A 12 -4.15 -4.91 -3.46
N ASP A 13 -3.72 -5.85 -4.28
CA ASP A 13 -3.40 -7.20 -3.83
C ASP A 13 -2.25 -7.19 -2.83
N ALA A 14 -1.25 -6.36 -3.07
CA ALA A 14 -0.12 -6.21 -2.14
C ALA A 14 -0.57 -5.63 -0.80
N GLN A 15 -1.50 -4.67 -0.80
CA GLN A 15 -2.07 -4.13 0.44
C GLN A 15 -2.78 -5.22 1.24
N ASP A 16 -3.56 -6.06 0.57
CA ASP A 16 -4.26 -7.15 1.24
C ASP A 16 -3.28 -8.16 1.82
N ASP A 17 -2.24 -8.50 1.07
CA ASP A 17 -1.21 -9.43 1.53
C ASP A 17 -0.42 -8.85 2.70
N LEU A 18 -0.10 -7.56 2.67
CA LEU A 18 0.59 -6.89 3.77
C LEU A 18 -0.27 -6.80 5.03
N ARG A 19 -1.58 -6.60 4.88
CA ARG A 19 -2.49 -6.63 6.04
C ARG A 19 -2.52 -8.00 6.67
N SER A 20 -2.52 -9.05 5.87
CA SER A 20 -2.44 -10.43 6.38
C SER A 20 -1.11 -10.66 7.10
N ALA A 21 -0.01 -10.24 6.49
CA ALA A 21 1.32 -10.35 7.09
C ALA A 21 1.39 -9.58 8.41
N LEU A 22 0.78 -8.40 8.46
CA LEU A 22 0.75 -7.59 9.68
C LEU A 22 0.01 -8.33 10.81
N ALA A 23 -1.13 -8.92 10.49
CA ALA A 23 -1.91 -9.68 11.48
C ALA A 23 -1.14 -10.89 12.02
N PHE A 24 -0.46 -11.62 11.14
CA PHE A 24 0.35 -12.77 11.57
C PHE A 24 1.58 -12.33 12.37
N SER A 25 2.26 -11.28 11.93
CA SER A 25 3.46 -10.81 12.62
C SER A 25 3.16 -10.29 14.02
N ALA A 26 2.00 -9.67 14.21
CA ALA A 26 1.60 -9.15 15.52
C ALA A 26 1.47 -10.28 16.57
N ARG A 27 1.21 -11.50 16.13
CA ARG A 27 1.05 -12.65 17.02
C ARG A 27 2.34 -13.43 17.23
N ALA A 28 3.18 -13.49 16.21
CA ALA A 28 4.28 -14.46 16.17
C ALA A 28 5.67 -13.85 16.09
N GLU A 29 5.76 -12.56 15.74
CA GLU A 29 7.05 -11.93 15.49
C GLU A 29 7.33 -10.81 16.48
N LYS A 30 8.59 -10.35 16.48
CA LYS A 30 8.99 -9.20 17.29
C LYS A 30 8.33 -7.92 16.77
N PRO A 31 8.10 -6.92 17.64
CA PRO A 31 7.40 -5.71 17.24
C PRO A 31 7.98 -4.97 16.04
N TYR A 32 9.29 -5.05 15.81
CA TYR A 32 9.89 -4.33 14.67
C TYR A 32 9.38 -4.87 13.32
N VAL A 33 9.01 -6.16 13.26
CA VAL A 33 8.49 -6.75 12.02
C VAL A 33 7.16 -6.10 11.65
N SER A 34 6.24 -6.01 12.60
CA SER A 34 4.95 -5.36 12.38
C SER A 34 5.12 -3.89 12.01
N LYS A 35 6.07 -3.21 12.66
CA LYS A 35 6.33 -1.80 12.39
C LYS A 35 6.79 -1.58 10.94
N HIS A 36 7.69 -2.43 10.45
CA HIS A 36 8.16 -2.34 9.07
C HIS A 36 7.06 -2.67 8.06
N ILE A 37 6.25 -3.68 8.34
CA ILE A 37 5.13 -4.05 7.46
C ILE A 37 4.11 -2.90 7.39
N ALA A 38 3.79 -2.31 8.53
CA ALA A 38 2.87 -1.17 8.58
C ALA A 38 3.42 0.02 7.78
N ASP A 39 4.73 0.26 7.83
CA ASP A 39 5.36 1.33 7.07
C ASP A 39 5.26 1.07 5.55
N MET A 40 5.49 -0.15 5.12
CA MET A 40 5.34 -0.52 3.71
C MET A 40 3.90 -0.31 3.23
N LEU A 41 2.93 -0.68 4.05
CA LEU A 41 1.53 -0.50 3.72
C LEU A 41 1.18 0.99 3.58
N LEU A 42 1.68 1.82 4.49
CA LEU A 42 1.50 3.27 4.40
C LEU A 42 2.10 3.86 3.13
N ARG A 43 3.24 3.34 2.69
CA ARG A 43 3.88 3.81 1.46
C ARG A 43 3.06 3.47 0.23
N ILE A 44 2.44 2.31 0.20
CA ILE A 44 1.55 1.94 -0.90
C ILE A 44 0.31 2.84 -0.90
N ASP A 45 -0.29 3.07 0.27
CA ASP A 45 -1.43 3.97 0.41
C ASP A 45 -1.08 5.36 -0.09
N ALA A 46 0.09 5.87 0.30
CA ALA A 46 0.54 7.20 -0.12
C ALA A 46 0.76 7.29 -1.63
N LEU A 47 1.30 6.25 -2.24
CA LEU A 47 1.50 6.20 -3.68
C LEU A 47 0.17 6.27 -4.42
N MET A 48 -0.82 5.51 -3.98
CA MET A 48 -2.14 5.49 -4.61
C MET A 48 -2.85 6.83 -4.45
N ASP A 49 -2.74 7.44 -3.27
CA ASP A 49 -3.32 8.76 -3.01
C ASP A 49 -2.67 9.85 -3.87
N VAL A 50 -1.35 9.83 -3.98
CA VAL A 50 -0.61 10.78 -4.81
C VAL A 50 -0.97 10.61 -6.28
N SER A 51 -1.12 9.39 -6.74
CA SER A 51 -1.53 9.10 -8.11
C SER A 51 -2.90 9.70 -8.42
N ASP A 52 -3.85 9.55 -7.49
CA ASP A 52 -5.19 10.13 -7.64
C ASP A 52 -5.15 11.65 -7.67
N ILE A 53 -4.34 12.25 -6.81
CA ILE A 53 -4.18 13.71 -6.75
C ILE A 53 -3.60 14.24 -8.06
N PHE A 54 -2.55 13.60 -8.57
CA PHE A 54 -1.94 14.01 -9.83
C PHE A 54 -2.89 13.85 -11.00
N GLU A 55 -3.69 12.80 -11.02
CA GLU A 55 -4.69 12.61 -12.04
C GLU A 55 -5.70 13.77 -12.06
N LYS A 56 -6.16 14.19 -10.88
CA LYS A 56 -7.10 15.31 -10.77
C LYS A 56 -6.49 16.64 -11.19
N ILE A 57 -5.22 16.85 -10.87
CA ILE A 57 -4.52 18.10 -11.22
C ILE A 57 -4.28 18.18 -12.71
N LEU A 58 -3.94 17.05 -13.35
CA LEU A 58 -3.64 17.00 -14.78
C LEU A 58 -4.89 16.87 -15.66
N GLU A 59 -6.02 16.58 -15.07
CA GLU A 59 -7.28 16.46 -15.75
C GLU A 59 -7.95 17.83 -15.79
N ASP A 60 -8.22 18.31 -16.96
CA ASP A 60 -8.92 19.59 -17.17
C ASP A 60 -10.37 19.42 -17.50
#